data_b84d44ef0513865007c35f66424abedb
#
_entry.id   b84d44ef0513865007c35f66424abedb
#
_cell.length_a   1.000
_cell.length_b   1.000
_cell.length_c   1.000
_cell.angle_alpha   90.00
_cell.angle_beta   90.00
_cell.angle_gamma   90.00
#
_symmetry.space_group_name_H-M   'P 1'
#
loop_
_entity.id
_entity.type
_entity.pdbx_description
1 polymer ?
#
loop_
_entity_poly.entity_id
_entity_poly.type
_entity_poly.pdbx_seq_one_letter_code
_entity_poly.pdbx_strand_id
1 'polypeptide(L)'
;MCIRDSYLLDLDQTAEQYVGFRLLVFAASYSLSSGYTRNMDLPIGRSYLQYAGASLGFFSIAPIVSFVGLDNWKEFDPDSKIALTYTMVSVPYGALLADRAYSKWNLSNGQSFLISLGINLGTLNTVGAIQQTDWDRWSKDNPENFARWTTSLVYAGALLGGKYAKDIALKSPSISEGDVAFLNTSMGLGYLNSILLGYAMGLKHYKDQTMLSLAGVNGFLFLANSLNKKYGSLSQGQENIISLGVGSSYLAWLGIAMLTQYDYRDRSARYIDVASLTAGWYFSRKNVGSDLSIRENRVKRKNDLALKINPTMINQNKKLIPGVSVNLIF
;
A
#
# COMPACT_ATOMS: atom_id res chain seq x y z
N MET A 1 -5.47 14.00 -12.02
CA MET A 1 -4.80 14.51 -13.25
C MET A 1 -5.70 15.43 -14.06
N CYS A 2 -6.96 15.13 -14.26
CA CYS A 2 -7.84 15.82 -15.22
C CYS A 2 -8.39 17.21 -14.87
N ILE A 3 -8.55 17.60 -13.60
CA ILE A 3 -8.92 19.00 -13.22
C ILE A 3 -7.82 19.97 -13.64
N ARG A 4 -6.59 19.51 -13.61
CA ARG A 4 -5.40 20.24 -13.94
C ARG A 4 -5.30 20.64 -15.40
N ASP A 5 -5.62 19.67 -16.29
CA ASP A 5 -5.37 19.85 -17.71
C ASP A 5 -6.38 20.82 -18.32
N SER A 6 -7.63 20.76 -17.86
CA SER A 6 -8.66 21.72 -18.28
C SER A 6 -8.37 23.14 -17.80
N TYR A 7 -7.82 23.28 -16.60
CA TYR A 7 -7.41 24.57 -16.05
C TYR A 7 -6.20 25.17 -16.76
N LEU A 8 -5.17 24.35 -17.08
CA LEU A 8 -4.01 24.78 -17.85
C LEU A 8 -4.38 25.24 -19.27
N LEU A 9 -5.42 24.66 -19.85
CA LEU A 9 -5.90 24.98 -21.19
C LEU A 9 -6.95 26.09 -21.21
N ASP A 10 -7.28 26.71 -20.05
CA ASP A 10 -8.33 27.75 -19.90
C ASP A 10 -9.67 27.34 -20.54
N LEU A 11 -10.05 26.06 -20.43
CA LEU A 11 -11.32 25.59 -20.96
C LEU A 11 -12.47 25.98 -20.02
N ASP A 12 -13.34 26.87 -20.47
CA ASP A 12 -14.62 27.16 -19.82
C ASP A 12 -15.52 25.94 -19.94
N GLN A 13 -15.69 25.19 -18.83
CA GLN A 13 -16.31 23.87 -18.89
C GLN A 13 -17.62 23.81 -18.14
N THR A 14 -18.63 23.29 -18.84
CA THR A 14 -19.79 22.70 -18.16
C THR A 14 -19.35 21.41 -17.44
N ALA A 15 -20.09 20.99 -16.41
CA ALA A 15 -19.81 19.76 -15.66
C ALA A 15 -19.69 18.53 -16.60
N GLU A 16 -20.44 18.51 -17.69
CA GLU A 16 -20.43 17.44 -18.68
C GLU A 16 -19.14 17.40 -19.51
N GLN A 17 -18.67 18.56 -19.97
CA GLN A 17 -17.39 18.69 -20.69
C GLN A 17 -16.22 18.30 -19.82
N TYR A 18 -16.26 18.66 -18.54
CA TYR A 18 -15.27 18.30 -17.55
C TYR A 18 -15.20 16.78 -17.31
N VAL A 19 -16.34 16.11 -17.15
CA VAL A 19 -16.39 14.64 -17.00
C VAL A 19 -15.95 13.96 -18.30
N GLY A 20 -16.40 14.45 -19.46
CA GLY A 20 -16.01 13.92 -20.77
C GLY A 20 -14.50 13.99 -21.01
N PHE A 21 -13.89 15.14 -20.72
CA PHE A 21 -12.44 15.33 -20.83
C PHE A 21 -11.67 14.38 -19.91
N ARG A 22 -12.11 14.20 -18.66
CA ARG A 22 -11.49 13.24 -17.73
C ARG A 22 -11.53 11.82 -18.25
N LEU A 23 -12.67 11.39 -18.78
CA LEU A 23 -12.82 10.05 -19.34
C LEU A 23 -11.90 9.84 -20.54
N LEU A 24 -11.79 10.85 -21.42
CA LEU A 24 -10.86 10.81 -22.55
C LEU A 24 -9.40 10.70 -22.12
N VAL A 25 -8.97 11.55 -21.17
CA VAL A 25 -7.58 11.50 -20.66
C VAL A 25 -7.30 10.19 -19.95
N PHE A 26 -8.27 9.67 -19.19
CA PHE A 26 -8.14 8.36 -18.54
C PHE A 26 -8.03 7.23 -19.58
N ALA A 27 -8.90 7.20 -20.58
CA ALA A 27 -8.90 6.22 -21.64
C ALA A 27 -7.61 6.28 -22.48
N ALA A 28 -7.15 7.49 -22.84
CA ALA A 28 -5.91 7.69 -23.56
C ALA A 28 -4.69 7.24 -22.73
N SER A 29 -4.63 7.63 -21.47
CA SER A 29 -3.54 7.22 -20.55
C SER A 29 -3.52 5.71 -20.37
N TYR A 30 -4.69 5.07 -20.19
CA TYR A 30 -4.79 3.62 -20.07
C TYR A 30 -4.35 2.92 -21.36
N SER A 31 -4.82 3.39 -22.51
CA SER A 31 -4.48 2.81 -23.82
C SER A 31 -2.99 2.94 -24.14
N LEU A 32 -2.40 4.11 -23.90
CA LEU A 32 -0.98 4.35 -24.07
C LEU A 32 -0.14 3.47 -23.11
N SER A 33 -0.52 3.42 -21.85
CA SER A 33 0.17 2.59 -20.86
C SER A 33 0.08 1.11 -21.20
N SER A 34 -1.13 0.61 -21.52
CA SER A 34 -1.34 -0.78 -21.88
C SER A 34 -0.63 -1.17 -23.18
N GLY A 35 -0.64 -0.28 -24.18
CA GLY A 35 0.07 -0.49 -25.45
C GLY A 35 1.59 -0.53 -25.23
N TYR A 36 2.12 0.38 -24.42
CA TYR A 36 3.55 0.45 -24.11
C TYR A 36 4.02 -0.76 -23.29
N THR A 37 3.22 -1.21 -22.31
CA THR A 37 3.60 -2.29 -21.39
C THR A 37 3.24 -3.68 -21.90
N ARG A 38 2.44 -3.80 -22.97
CA ARG A 38 1.92 -5.07 -23.49
C ARG A 38 2.98 -6.13 -23.79
N ASN A 39 4.16 -5.68 -24.26
CA ASN A 39 5.28 -6.54 -24.60
C ASN A 39 6.45 -6.46 -23.59
N MET A 40 6.23 -5.80 -22.45
CA MET A 40 7.24 -5.70 -21.41
C MET A 40 6.93 -6.68 -20.29
N ASP A 41 7.89 -7.52 -19.98
CA ASP A 41 7.88 -8.27 -18.73
C ASP A 41 8.30 -7.29 -17.61
N LEU A 42 7.30 -6.62 -17.02
CA LEU A 42 7.51 -5.67 -15.95
C LEU A 42 7.42 -6.40 -14.60
N PRO A 43 8.53 -6.64 -13.93
CA PRO A 43 8.50 -7.21 -12.59
C PRO A 43 7.66 -6.32 -11.66
N ILE A 44 6.81 -6.94 -10.84
CA ILE A 44 5.91 -6.21 -9.92
C ILE A 44 6.70 -5.25 -9.02
N GLY A 45 7.89 -5.65 -8.57
CA GLY A 45 8.78 -4.80 -7.77
C GLY A 45 9.18 -3.51 -8.46
N ARG A 46 9.37 -3.53 -9.78
CA ARG A 46 9.65 -2.33 -10.58
C ARG A 46 8.49 -1.35 -10.51
N SER A 47 7.25 -1.84 -10.61
CA SER A 47 6.04 -1.02 -10.51
C SER A 47 5.87 -0.40 -9.11
N TYR A 48 6.15 -1.16 -8.04
CA TYR A 48 6.13 -0.62 -6.67
C TYR A 48 7.11 0.54 -6.51
N LEU A 49 8.32 0.41 -7.02
CA LEU A 49 9.33 1.45 -6.89
C LEU A 49 8.98 2.68 -7.75
N GLN A 50 8.46 2.47 -8.97
CA GLN A 50 7.98 3.55 -9.83
C GLN A 50 6.83 4.31 -9.17
N TYR A 51 5.88 3.62 -8.56
CA TYR A 51 4.79 4.25 -7.81
C TYR A 51 5.32 5.09 -6.64
N ALA A 52 6.26 4.55 -5.87
CA ALA A 52 6.91 5.27 -4.78
C ALA A 52 7.68 6.51 -5.27
N GLY A 53 8.40 6.40 -6.39
CA GLY A 53 9.07 7.53 -7.03
C GLY A 53 8.11 8.60 -7.54
N ALA A 54 7.02 8.20 -8.17
CA ALA A 54 5.95 9.10 -8.59
C ALA A 54 5.33 9.84 -7.39
N SER A 55 5.10 9.13 -6.29
CA SER A 55 4.59 9.72 -5.04
C SER A 55 5.57 10.73 -4.46
N LEU A 56 6.87 10.42 -4.42
CA LEU A 56 7.90 11.38 -4.02
C LEU A 56 7.94 12.60 -4.93
N GLY A 57 7.81 12.42 -6.25
CA GLY A 57 7.68 13.51 -7.21
C GLY A 57 6.48 14.39 -6.91
N PHE A 58 5.34 13.79 -6.58
CA PHE A 58 4.13 14.50 -6.16
C PHE A 58 4.37 15.28 -4.86
N PHE A 59 4.87 14.64 -3.82
CA PHE A 59 5.09 15.28 -2.53
C PHE A 59 6.17 16.37 -2.56
N SER A 60 7.09 16.35 -3.53
CA SER A 60 8.10 17.39 -3.68
C SER A 60 7.54 18.77 -4.04
N ILE A 61 6.31 18.83 -4.54
CA ILE A 61 5.64 20.09 -4.91
C ILE A 61 5.45 20.97 -3.70
N ALA A 62 4.90 20.40 -2.62
CA ALA A 62 4.49 21.18 -1.47
C ALA A 62 5.64 21.98 -0.85
N PRO A 63 6.83 21.42 -0.56
CA PRO A 63 7.95 22.24 -0.11
C PRO A 63 8.41 23.28 -1.17
N ILE A 64 8.45 22.93 -2.45
CA ILE A 64 8.93 23.87 -3.48
C ILE A 64 7.98 25.05 -3.63
N VAL A 65 6.68 24.79 -3.74
CA VAL A 65 5.64 25.85 -3.81
C VAL A 65 5.70 26.75 -2.59
N SER A 66 5.83 26.15 -1.40
CA SER A 66 5.91 26.88 -0.15
C SER A 66 7.16 27.75 -0.04
N PHE A 67 8.33 27.26 -0.51
CA PHE A 67 9.58 28.05 -0.47
C PHE A 67 9.64 29.15 -1.53
N VAL A 68 8.99 28.98 -2.68
CA VAL A 68 8.95 29.98 -3.74
C VAL A 68 7.92 31.08 -3.46
N GLY A 69 7.10 30.92 -2.42
CA GLY A 69 6.09 31.93 -2.03
C GLY A 69 4.82 31.88 -2.88
N LEU A 70 4.57 30.75 -3.55
CA LEU A 70 3.35 30.48 -4.32
C LEU A 70 2.18 30.05 -3.42
N ASP A 71 2.18 30.49 -2.16
CA ASP A 71 1.27 29.97 -1.12
C ASP A 71 -0.13 30.55 -1.19
N ASN A 72 -0.35 31.57 -2.02
CA ASN A 72 -1.68 32.18 -2.21
C ASN A 72 -2.56 31.32 -3.13
N TRP A 73 -2.96 30.17 -2.63
CA TRP A 73 -3.94 29.28 -3.28
C TRP A 73 -5.35 29.88 -3.37
N LYS A 74 -5.47 31.19 -3.21
CA LYS A 74 -6.72 31.90 -3.39
C LYS A 74 -7.01 32.02 -4.89
N GLU A 75 -7.93 31.17 -5.33
CA GLU A 75 -8.61 31.24 -6.60
C GLU A 75 -7.73 31.35 -7.85
N PHE A 76 -7.49 30.21 -8.52
CA PHE A 76 -7.09 30.08 -9.94
C PHE A 76 -6.08 31.09 -10.50
N ASP A 77 -5.13 31.51 -9.69
CA ASP A 77 -4.07 32.45 -10.01
C ASP A 77 -2.95 31.79 -10.87
N PRO A 78 -2.13 32.56 -11.62
CA PRO A 78 -0.94 32.07 -12.35
C PRO A 78 -0.05 31.13 -11.55
N ASP A 79 0.07 31.34 -10.24
CA ASP A 79 0.86 30.53 -9.32
C ASP A 79 0.38 29.08 -9.23
N SER A 80 -0.91 28.84 -9.29
CA SER A 80 -1.48 27.49 -9.31
C SER A 80 -1.18 26.76 -10.63
N LYS A 81 -1.07 27.47 -11.76
CA LYS A 81 -0.65 26.90 -13.04
C LYS A 81 0.81 26.43 -12.99
N ILE A 82 1.68 27.20 -12.32
CA ILE A 82 3.10 26.81 -12.11
C ILE A 82 3.19 25.54 -11.25
N ALA A 83 2.46 25.48 -10.11
CA ALA A 83 2.42 24.32 -9.26
C ALA A 83 1.90 23.07 -9.99
N LEU A 84 0.89 23.23 -10.83
CA LEU A 84 0.35 22.18 -11.67
C LEU A 84 1.34 21.68 -12.70
N THR A 85 1.98 22.62 -13.43
CA THR A 85 3.02 22.28 -14.42
C THR A 85 4.17 21.53 -13.78
N TYR A 86 4.65 22.01 -12.61
CA TYR A 86 5.68 21.30 -11.85
C TYR A 86 5.25 19.87 -11.52
N THR A 87 4.00 19.67 -11.08
CA THR A 87 3.50 18.31 -10.77
C THR A 87 3.47 17.40 -12.00
N MET A 88 3.05 17.96 -13.15
CA MET A 88 2.99 17.18 -14.39
C MET A 88 4.39 16.71 -14.83
N VAL A 89 5.44 17.42 -14.45
CA VAL A 89 6.83 17.03 -14.72
C VAL A 89 7.41 16.17 -13.60
N SER A 90 7.22 16.55 -12.34
CA SER A 90 7.89 15.91 -11.19
C SER A 90 7.39 14.49 -10.94
N VAL A 91 6.11 14.20 -11.19
CA VAL A 91 5.55 12.85 -11.00
C VAL A 91 6.15 11.84 -12.00
N PRO A 92 6.11 12.06 -13.32
CA PRO A 92 6.77 11.17 -14.27
C PRO A 92 8.28 11.09 -14.06
N TYR A 93 8.91 12.23 -13.74
CA TYR A 93 10.35 12.26 -13.47
C TYR A 93 10.73 11.43 -12.24
N GLY A 94 9.95 11.50 -11.16
CA GLY A 94 10.12 10.66 -9.99
C GLY A 94 9.98 9.16 -10.31
N ALA A 95 9.00 8.79 -11.14
CA ALA A 95 8.85 7.42 -11.62
C ALA A 95 10.05 6.96 -12.47
N LEU A 96 10.56 7.81 -13.37
CA LEU A 96 11.73 7.51 -14.18
C LEU A 96 13.01 7.36 -13.34
N LEU A 97 13.21 8.20 -12.33
CA LEU A 97 14.34 8.07 -11.41
C LEU A 97 14.28 6.75 -10.63
N ALA A 98 13.10 6.37 -10.18
CA ALA A 98 12.87 5.09 -9.49
C ALA A 98 13.13 3.90 -10.42
N ASP A 99 12.74 3.99 -11.67
CA ASP A 99 13.02 2.99 -12.70
C ASP A 99 14.53 2.80 -12.94
N ARG A 100 15.27 3.90 -13.06
CA ARG A 100 16.74 3.87 -13.16
C ARG A 100 17.38 3.29 -11.90
N ALA A 101 16.83 3.61 -10.72
CA ALA A 101 17.29 3.07 -9.44
C ALA A 101 17.07 1.57 -9.35
N TYR A 102 15.91 1.07 -9.80
CA TYR A 102 15.60 -0.36 -9.88
C TYR A 102 16.66 -1.11 -10.70
N SER A 103 16.93 -0.63 -11.90
CA SER A 103 17.90 -1.25 -12.79
C SER A 103 19.34 -1.11 -12.27
N LYS A 104 19.73 0.07 -11.77
CA LYS A 104 21.07 0.34 -11.24
C LYS A 104 21.41 -0.51 -10.03
N TRP A 105 20.47 -0.74 -9.14
CA TRP A 105 20.70 -1.52 -7.91
C TRP A 105 20.35 -2.99 -8.06
N ASN A 106 19.86 -3.42 -9.21
CA ASN A 106 19.45 -4.79 -9.51
C ASN A 106 18.54 -5.38 -8.41
N LEU A 107 17.47 -4.63 -8.09
CA LEU A 107 16.60 -4.95 -6.99
C LEU A 107 15.67 -6.14 -7.30
N SER A 108 15.44 -6.98 -6.30
CA SER A 108 14.35 -7.95 -6.35
C SER A 108 12.98 -7.28 -6.10
N ASN A 109 11.88 -8.00 -6.38
CA ASN A 109 10.53 -7.52 -6.09
C ASN A 109 10.36 -7.17 -4.61
N GLY A 110 10.79 -8.05 -3.70
CA GLY A 110 10.70 -7.82 -2.27
C GLY A 110 11.52 -6.60 -1.82
N GLN A 111 12.73 -6.43 -2.34
CA GLN A 111 13.57 -5.27 -2.03
C GLN A 111 12.94 -3.96 -2.48
N SER A 112 12.38 -3.94 -3.68
CA SER A 112 11.69 -2.75 -4.23
C SER A 112 10.46 -2.39 -3.43
N PHE A 113 9.67 -3.39 -3.04
CA PHE A 113 8.50 -3.19 -2.20
C PHE A 113 8.89 -2.69 -0.80
N LEU A 114 9.98 -3.20 -0.21
CA LEU A 114 10.50 -2.73 1.08
C LEU A 114 10.90 -1.24 1.02
N ILE A 115 11.54 -0.79 -0.05
CA ILE A 115 11.88 0.63 -0.23
C ILE A 115 10.62 1.49 -0.30
N SER A 116 9.61 1.05 -1.06
CA SER A 116 8.32 1.72 -1.14
C SER A 116 7.63 1.82 0.22
N LEU A 117 7.62 0.71 0.98
CA LEU A 117 7.09 0.67 2.35
C LEU A 117 7.83 1.63 3.27
N GLY A 118 9.16 1.73 3.15
CA GLY A 118 9.97 2.65 3.94
C GLY A 118 9.65 4.11 3.68
N ILE A 119 9.39 4.49 2.42
CA ILE A 119 8.94 5.83 2.04
C ILE A 119 7.61 6.16 2.74
N ASN A 120 6.63 5.25 2.65
CA ASN A 120 5.33 5.43 3.29
C ASN A 120 5.43 5.52 4.82
N LEU A 121 6.25 4.69 5.43
CA LEU A 121 6.51 4.70 6.87
C LEU A 121 7.18 5.99 7.33
N GLY A 122 8.18 6.46 6.60
CA GLY A 122 8.84 7.72 6.87
C GLY A 122 7.86 8.90 6.82
N THR A 123 6.97 8.91 5.81
CA THR A 123 5.88 9.88 5.69
C THR A 123 4.96 9.83 6.90
N LEU A 124 4.41 8.65 7.22
CA LEU A 124 3.45 8.46 8.32
C LEU A 124 4.03 8.87 9.68
N ASN A 125 5.24 8.41 9.98
CA ASN A 125 5.89 8.73 11.26
C ASN A 125 6.17 10.23 11.38
N THR A 126 6.56 10.89 10.30
CA THR A 126 6.81 12.34 10.33
C THR A 126 5.52 13.13 10.49
N VAL A 127 4.46 12.79 9.75
CA VAL A 127 3.13 13.40 9.94
C VAL A 127 2.67 13.23 11.39
N GLY A 128 2.78 12.02 11.92
CA GLY A 128 2.38 11.75 13.30
C GLY A 128 3.23 12.51 14.33
N ALA A 129 4.54 12.63 14.12
CA ALA A 129 5.41 13.40 15.00
C ALA A 129 5.06 14.90 14.98
N ILE A 130 4.81 15.46 13.80
CA ILE A 130 4.38 16.85 13.66
C ILE A 130 3.07 17.09 14.42
N GLN A 131 2.11 16.16 14.33
CA GLN A 131 0.83 16.26 15.03
C GLN A 131 0.92 16.21 16.56
N GLN A 132 2.04 15.71 17.13
CA GLN A 132 2.29 15.77 18.57
C GLN A 132 2.78 17.14 19.05
N THR A 133 3.28 17.99 18.16
CA THR A 133 3.66 19.36 18.52
C THR A 133 2.42 20.25 18.70
N ASP A 134 2.60 21.50 19.17
CA ASP A 134 1.51 22.48 19.31
C ASP A 134 1.10 23.05 17.94
N TRP A 135 0.73 22.13 17.08
CA TRP A 135 0.33 22.36 15.70
C TRP A 135 -0.73 23.45 15.56
N ASP A 136 -1.82 23.34 16.36
CA ASP A 136 -2.95 24.29 16.28
C ASP A 136 -2.54 25.72 16.62
N ARG A 137 -1.62 25.90 17.54
CA ARG A 137 -1.10 27.19 17.91
C ARG A 137 -0.15 27.73 16.85
N TRP A 138 0.80 26.91 16.42
CA TRP A 138 1.79 27.33 15.44
C TRP A 138 1.19 27.61 14.07
N SER A 139 0.19 26.83 13.63
CA SER A 139 -0.51 27.04 12.36
C SER A 139 -1.32 28.33 12.34
N LYS A 140 -1.88 28.77 13.50
CA LYS A 140 -2.63 30.02 13.62
C LYS A 140 -1.72 31.24 13.67
N ASP A 141 -0.61 31.12 14.39
CA ASP A 141 0.31 32.24 14.59
C ASP A 141 1.18 32.51 13.35
N ASN A 142 1.52 31.47 12.57
CA ASN A 142 2.41 31.56 11.42
C ASN A 142 2.02 30.54 10.30
N PRO A 143 0.86 30.73 9.62
CA PRO A 143 0.33 29.72 8.72
C PRO A 143 1.25 29.42 7.51
N GLU A 144 1.91 30.43 6.97
CA GLU A 144 2.82 30.26 5.82
C GLU A 144 4.07 29.44 6.20
N ASN A 145 4.74 29.86 7.28
CA ASN A 145 5.91 29.14 7.77
C ASN A 145 5.57 27.71 8.24
N PHE A 146 4.37 27.55 8.81
CA PHE A 146 3.85 26.27 9.18
C PHE A 146 3.74 25.31 7.98
N ALA A 147 3.11 25.75 6.89
CA ALA A 147 2.97 24.95 5.67
C ALA A 147 4.35 24.59 5.08
N ARG A 148 5.28 25.54 5.02
CA ARG A 148 6.65 25.33 4.51
C ARG A 148 7.39 24.26 5.31
N TRP A 149 7.41 24.38 6.62
CA TRP A 149 8.15 23.45 7.46
C TRP A 149 7.51 22.07 7.51
N THR A 150 6.18 21.97 7.63
CA THR A 150 5.50 20.69 7.72
C THR A 150 5.64 19.87 6.43
N THR A 151 5.43 20.49 5.29
CA THR A 151 5.59 19.80 3.99
C THR A 151 7.02 19.37 3.74
N SER A 152 7.99 20.21 4.10
CA SER A 152 9.41 19.91 3.97
C SER A 152 9.85 18.77 4.88
N LEU A 153 9.37 18.76 6.14
CA LEU A 153 9.65 17.68 7.08
C LEU A 153 9.03 16.36 6.63
N VAL A 154 7.79 16.38 6.14
CA VAL A 154 7.12 15.18 5.61
C VAL A 154 7.88 14.62 4.41
N TYR A 155 8.31 15.48 3.50
CA TYR A 155 9.12 15.07 2.36
C TYR A 155 10.49 14.51 2.78
N ALA A 156 11.16 15.17 3.73
CA ALA A 156 12.42 14.68 4.31
C ALA A 156 12.23 13.33 5.01
N GLY A 157 11.13 13.15 5.75
CA GLY A 157 10.78 11.88 6.37
C GLY A 157 10.58 10.76 5.36
N ALA A 158 9.92 11.04 4.25
CA ALA A 158 9.74 10.09 3.15
C ALA A 158 11.09 9.67 2.55
N LEU A 159 11.99 10.63 2.29
CA LEU A 159 13.33 10.37 1.76
C LEU A 159 14.19 9.56 2.74
N LEU A 160 14.17 9.92 4.03
CA LEU A 160 14.91 9.20 5.07
C LEU A 160 14.40 7.78 5.25
N GLY A 161 13.07 7.59 5.26
CA GLY A 161 12.44 6.28 5.30
C GLY A 161 12.82 5.40 4.10
N GLY A 162 12.78 5.97 2.91
CA GLY A 162 13.22 5.30 1.68
C GLY A 162 14.71 4.94 1.68
N LYS A 163 15.57 5.86 2.13
CA LYS A 163 17.02 5.61 2.27
C LYS A 163 17.30 4.48 3.26
N TYR A 164 16.69 4.53 4.43
CA TYR A 164 16.88 3.50 5.45
C TYR A 164 16.39 2.14 4.96
N ALA A 165 15.21 2.09 4.34
CA ALA A 165 14.67 0.86 3.78
C ALA A 165 15.55 0.32 2.63
N LYS A 166 16.13 1.18 1.79
CA LYS A 166 17.10 0.79 0.76
C LYS A 166 18.33 0.13 1.39
N ASP A 167 18.88 0.72 2.44
CA ASP A 167 20.08 0.19 3.09
C ASP A 167 19.82 -1.17 3.72
N ILE A 168 18.60 -1.41 4.25
CA ILE A 168 18.15 -2.74 4.70
C ILE A 168 17.95 -3.68 3.51
N ALA A 169 17.28 -3.24 2.46
CA ALA A 169 16.96 -4.04 1.28
C ALA A 169 18.25 -4.59 0.63
N LEU A 170 19.27 -3.76 0.46
CA LEU A 170 20.53 -4.16 -0.13
C LEU A 170 21.31 -5.16 0.75
N LYS A 171 21.10 -5.14 2.06
CA LYS A 171 21.69 -6.11 3.00
C LYS A 171 20.86 -7.39 3.14
N SER A 172 19.64 -7.42 2.59
CA SER A 172 18.70 -8.53 2.73
C SER A 172 18.30 -9.09 1.36
N PRO A 173 19.20 -9.76 0.64
CA PRO A 173 18.93 -10.24 -0.72
C PRO A 173 17.82 -11.30 -0.77
N SER A 174 17.53 -11.97 0.33
CA SER A 174 16.54 -13.04 0.44
C SER A 174 15.14 -12.56 0.82
N ILE A 175 14.94 -11.24 1.01
CA ILE A 175 13.61 -10.74 1.37
C ILE A 175 12.63 -10.97 0.22
N SER A 176 11.54 -11.67 0.52
CA SER A 176 10.52 -12.00 -0.46
C SER A 176 9.47 -10.89 -0.59
N GLU A 177 8.72 -10.92 -1.66
CA GLU A 177 7.56 -10.05 -1.85
C GLU A 177 6.48 -10.33 -0.80
N GLY A 178 6.24 -11.60 -0.46
CA GLY A 178 5.30 -12.00 0.58
C GLY A 178 5.69 -11.50 1.98
N ASP A 179 6.99 -11.46 2.29
CA ASP A 179 7.46 -10.90 3.56
C ASP A 179 7.11 -9.42 3.68
N VAL A 180 7.33 -8.65 2.63
CA VAL A 180 7.05 -7.20 2.65
C VAL A 180 5.57 -6.94 2.57
N ALA A 181 4.81 -7.73 1.81
CA ALA A 181 3.35 -7.65 1.79
C ALA A 181 2.77 -7.90 3.19
N PHE A 182 3.30 -8.88 3.92
CA PHE A 182 2.91 -9.15 5.31
C PHE A 182 3.26 -7.99 6.26
N LEU A 183 4.41 -7.34 6.08
CA LEU A 183 4.74 -6.12 6.83
C LEU A 183 3.74 -5.00 6.54
N ASN A 184 3.39 -4.79 5.26
CA ASN A 184 2.44 -3.76 4.85
C ASN A 184 1.02 -4.02 5.39
N THR A 185 0.52 -5.25 5.29
CA THR A 185 -0.78 -5.65 5.86
C THR A 185 -0.77 -5.48 7.37
N SER A 186 0.33 -5.84 8.04
CA SER A 186 0.48 -5.67 9.50
C SER A 186 0.49 -4.20 9.91
N MET A 187 1.10 -3.32 9.12
CA MET A 187 1.03 -1.87 9.32
C MET A 187 -0.41 -1.36 9.25
N GLY A 188 -1.16 -1.76 8.23
CA GLY A 188 -2.57 -1.42 8.08
C GLY A 188 -3.43 -1.94 9.24
N LEU A 189 -3.18 -3.18 9.67
CA LEU A 189 -3.86 -3.79 10.82
C LEU A 189 -3.52 -3.05 12.13
N GLY A 190 -2.26 -2.66 12.32
CA GLY A 190 -1.83 -1.86 13.48
C GLY A 190 -2.55 -0.51 13.54
N TYR A 191 -2.69 0.16 12.41
CA TYR A 191 -3.45 1.40 12.29
C TYR A 191 -4.93 1.20 12.62
N LEU A 192 -5.58 0.20 12.01
CA LEU A 192 -7.00 -0.12 12.25
C LEU A 192 -7.27 -0.47 13.72
N ASN A 193 -6.46 -1.35 14.30
CA ASN A 193 -6.57 -1.73 15.70
C ASN A 193 -6.42 -0.52 16.64
N SER A 194 -5.55 0.41 16.31
CA SER A 194 -5.36 1.64 17.09
C SER A 194 -6.58 2.54 17.05
N ILE A 195 -7.23 2.67 15.90
CA ILE A 195 -8.48 3.44 15.78
C ILE A 195 -9.58 2.79 16.64
N LEU A 196 -9.74 1.48 16.53
CA LEU A 196 -10.74 0.73 17.32
C LEU A 196 -10.48 0.83 18.81
N LEU A 197 -9.22 0.67 19.25
CA LEU A 197 -8.81 0.85 20.64
C LEU A 197 -9.04 2.27 21.13
N GLY A 198 -8.67 3.28 20.36
CA GLY A 198 -8.89 4.69 20.72
C GLY A 198 -10.36 4.99 20.92
N TYR A 199 -11.23 4.43 20.07
CA TYR A 199 -12.68 4.53 20.24
C TYR A 199 -13.17 3.79 21.50
N ALA A 200 -12.69 2.56 21.73
CA ALA A 200 -13.03 1.77 22.92
C ALA A 200 -12.60 2.48 24.22
N MET A 201 -11.42 3.07 24.25
CA MET A 201 -10.88 3.84 25.38
C MET A 201 -11.55 5.20 25.55
N GLY A 202 -12.34 5.66 24.56
CA GLY A 202 -13.01 6.95 24.59
C GLY A 202 -12.05 8.12 24.41
N LEU A 203 -10.96 7.94 23.67
CA LEU A 203 -10.01 9.02 23.39
C LEU A 203 -10.71 10.12 22.58
N LYS A 204 -10.73 11.33 23.14
CA LYS A 204 -11.38 12.50 22.52
C LYS A 204 -10.37 13.42 21.84
N HIS A 205 -9.12 13.38 22.27
CA HIS A 205 -8.10 14.25 21.72
C HIS A 205 -7.42 13.60 20.52
N TYR A 206 -7.35 14.35 19.45
CA TYR A 206 -6.72 13.92 18.20
C TYR A 206 -5.24 13.50 18.40
N LYS A 207 -4.50 14.22 19.25
CA LYS A 207 -3.10 13.89 19.57
C LYS A 207 -2.97 12.47 20.15
N ASP A 208 -3.83 12.11 21.09
CA ASP A 208 -3.80 10.79 21.73
C ASP A 208 -4.12 9.68 20.72
N GLN A 209 -5.12 9.92 19.85
CA GLN A 209 -5.47 8.99 18.77
C GLN A 209 -4.32 8.80 17.78
N THR A 210 -3.64 9.89 17.40
CA THR A 210 -2.48 9.84 16.51
C THR A 210 -1.31 9.11 17.15
N MET A 211 -1.01 9.37 18.41
CA MET A 211 0.04 8.68 19.16
C MET A 211 -0.22 7.17 19.23
N LEU A 212 -1.46 6.79 19.54
CA LEU A 212 -1.88 5.39 19.56
C LEU A 212 -1.74 4.76 18.18
N SER A 213 -2.10 5.47 17.11
CA SER A 213 -1.97 4.98 15.73
C SER A 213 -0.51 4.77 15.32
N LEU A 214 0.38 5.67 15.68
CA LEU A 214 1.83 5.50 15.45
C LEU A 214 2.38 4.30 16.22
N ALA A 215 1.99 4.16 17.48
CA ALA A 215 2.39 3.02 18.31
C ALA A 215 1.90 1.70 17.71
N GLY A 216 0.64 1.65 17.24
CA GLY A 216 0.07 0.48 16.59
C GLY A 216 0.76 0.11 15.29
N VAL A 217 0.94 1.08 14.39
CA VAL A 217 1.64 0.86 13.11
C VAL A 217 3.05 0.31 13.33
N ASN A 218 3.85 0.98 14.15
CA ASN A 218 5.24 0.57 14.39
C ASN A 218 5.33 -0.71 15.22
N GLY A 219 4.42 -0.91 16.19
CA GLY A 219 4.34 -2.12 17.01
C GLY A 219 4.00 -3.36 16.17
N PHE A 220 3.00 -3.28 15.30
CA PHE A 220 2.64 -4.40 14.42
C PHE A 220 3.72 -4.69 13.38
N LEU A 221 4.43 -3.68 12.86
CA LEU A 221 5.59 -3.89 12.02
C LEU A 221 6.71 -4.65 12.73
N PHE A 222 7.02 -4.26 13.96
CA PHE A 222 8.03 -4.96 14.77
C PHE A 222 7.62 -6.41 15.03
N LEU A 223 6.35 -6.64 15.40
CA LEU A 223 5.81 -7.98 15.61
C LEU A 223 5.84 -8.82 14.32
N ALA A 224 5.42 -8.25 13.19
CA ALA A 224 5.45 -8.93 11.90
C ALA A 224 6.86 -9.34 11.48
N ASN A 225 7.83 -8.44 11.62
CA ASN A 225 9.23 -8.75 11.36
C ASN A 225 9.75 -9.88 12.29
N SER A 226 9.35 -9.87 13.54
CA SER A 226 9.70 -10.93 14.51
C SER A 226 9.07 -12.27 14.14
N LEU A 227 7.81 -12.26 13.66
CA LEU A 227 7.13 -13.47 13.19
C LEU A 227 7.77 -14.01 11.90
N ASN A 228 8.17 -13.14 10.96
CA ASN A 228 8.89 -13.57 9.76
C ASN A 228 10.23 -14.22 10.11
N LYS A 229 10.98 -13.66 11.07
CA LYS A 229 12.22 -14.29 11.56
C LYS A 229 11.96 -15.63 12.22
N LYS A 230 10.86 -15.77 12.95
CA LYS A 230 10.52 -17.00 13.68
C LYS A 230 9.98 -18.11 12.76
N TYR A 231 9.11 -17.78 11.82
CA TYR A 231 8.38 -18.76 11.01
C TYR A 231 8.89 -18.85 9.56
N GLY A 232 9.92 -18.08 9.21
CA GLY A 232 10.53 -18.07 7.89
C GLY A 232 9.84 -17.17 6.88
N SER A 233 10.41 -17.12 5.68
CA SER A 233 9.96 -16.27 4.58
C SER A 233 8.62 -16.72 4.01
N LEU A 234 7.82 -15.76 3.52
CA LEU A 234 6.49 -15.96 2.94
C LEU A 234 6.52 -15.75 1.42
N SER A 235 5.77 -16.55 0.70
CA SER A 235 5.37 -16.22 -0.67
C SER A 235 4.16 -15.26 -0.67
N GLN A 236 3.93 -14.56 -1.77
CA GLN A 236 2.75 -13.70 -1.93
C GLN A 236 1.44 -14.47 -1.73
N GLY A 237 1.35 -15.72 -2.21
CA GLY A 237 0.18 -16.56 -2.00
C GLY A 237 -0.07 -16.90 -0.54
N GLN A 238 0.99 -17.07 0.24
CA GLN A 238 0.89 -17.30 1.70
C GLN A 238 0.43 -16.06 2.45
N GLU A 239 0.91 -14.89 2.06
CA GLU A 239 0.43 -13.62 2.61
C GLU A 239 -1.06 -13.42 2.35
N ASN A 240 -1.53 -13.69 1.13
CA ASN A 240 -2.96 -13.61 0.79
C ASN A 240 -3.82 -14.53 1.70
N ILE A 241 -3.33 -15.73 2.03
CA ILE A 241 -4.02 -16.63 2.98
C ILE A 241 -4.07 -16.02 4.39
N ILE A 242 -2.99 -15.35 4.82
CA ILE A 242 -2.98 -14.67 6.13
C ILE A 242 -4.00 -13.53 6.13
N SER A 243 -4.05 -12.72 5.10
CA SER A 243 -5.01 -11.63 4.95
C SER A 243 -6.46 -12.12 4.93
N LEU A 244 -6.74 -13.24 4.24
CA LEU A 244 -8.03 -13.91 4.29
C LEU A 244 -8.35 -14.43 5.70
N GLY A 245 -7.38 -14.96 6.43
CA GLY A 245 -7.54 -15.40 7.81
C GLY A 245 -7.90 -14.26 8.76
N VAL A 246 -7.32 -13.09 8.59
CA VAL A 246 -7.70 -11.87 9.32
C VAL A 246 -9.17 -11.51 9.05
N GLY A 247 -9.55 -11.44 7.77
CA GLY A 247 -10.92 -11.13 7.37
C GLY A 247 -11.94 -12.16 7.89
N SER A 248 -11.59 -13.45 7.77
CA SER A 248 -12.48 -14.55 8.20
C SER A 248 -12.71 -14.55 9.72
N SER A 249 -11.68 -14.28 10.53
CA SER A 249 -11.83 -14.21 11.99
C SER A 249 -12.71 -13.03 12.41
N TYR A 250 -12.61 -11.91 11.72
CA TYR A 250 -13.47 -10.76 11.94
C TYR A 250 -14.93 -11.04 11.54
N LEU A 251 -15.15 -11.65 10.37
CA LEU A 251 -16.48 -12.06 9.92
C LEU A 251 -17.12 -13.10 10.86
N ALA A 252 -16.34 -14.04 11.37
CA ALA A 252 -16.82 -15.01 12.36
C ALA A 252 -17.29 -14.31 13.65
N TRP A 253 -16.51 -13.33 14.13
CA TRP A 253 -16.93 -12.49 15.26
C TRP A 253 -18.23 -11.73 14.95
N LEU A 254 -18.32 -11.08 13.79
CA LEU A 254 -19.53 -10.38 13.36
C LEU A 254 -20.75 -11.32 13.36
N GLY A 255 -20.59 -12.53 12.84
CA GLY A 255 -21.63 -13.55 12.85
C GLY A 255 -22.09 -13.92 14.26
N ILE A 256 -21.15 -14.13 15.19
CA ILE A 256 -21.46 -14.40 16.60
C ILE A 256 -22.19 -13.23 17.22
N ALA A 257 -21.72 -12.00 17.01
CA ALA A 257 -22.34 -10.79 17.55
C ALA A 257 -23.79 -10.63 17.05
N MET A 258 -24.06 -10.91 15.78
CA MET A 258 -25.41 -10.89 15.22
C MET A 258 -26.33 -11.97 15.84
N LEU A 259 -25.83 -13.19 15.99
CA LEU A 259 -26.59 -14.29 16.57
C LEU A 259 -26.90 -14.07 18.04
N THR A 260 -26.00 -13.44 18.77
CA THR A 260 -26.18 -13.13 20.21
C THR A 260 -26.88 -11.81 20.46
N GLN A 261 -27.27 -11.09 19.40
CA GLN A 261 -27.86 -9.74 19.48
C GLN A 261 -27.00 -8.76 20.28
N TYR A 262 -25.68 -8.93 20.21
CA TYR A 262 -24.73 -8.09 20.92
C TYR A 262 -24.80 -6.63 20.41
N ASP A 263 -24.90 -5.68 21.35
CA ASP A 263 -24.96 -4.26 20.97
C ASP A 263 -23.62 -3.78 20.40
N TYR A 264 -23.59 -3.68 19.09
CA TYR A 264 -22.42 -3.20 18.33
C TYR A 264 -22.04 -1.74 18.62
N ARG A 265 -22.93 -0.96 19.25
CA ARG A 265 -22.67 0.42 19.63
C ARG A 265 -21.91 0.51 20.95
N ASP A 266 -21.86 -0.58 21.71
CA ASP A 266 -21.08 -0.62 22.94
C ASP A 266 -19.57 -0.51 22.61
N ARG A 267 -18.88 0.31 23.37
CA ARG A 267 -17.43 0.45 23.28
C ARG A 267 -16.68 -0.85 23.54
N SER A 268 -17.24 -1.70 24.38
CA SER A 268 -16.67 -3.03 24.67
C SER A 268 -16.56 -3.92 23.44
N ALA A 269 -17.46 -3.77 22.46
CA ALA A 269 -17.42 -4.49 21.20
C ALA A 269 -16.09 -4.25 20.45
N ARG A 270 -15.52 -3.04 20.56
CA ARG A 270 -14.27 -2.67 19.87
C ARG A 270 -13.05 -3.42 20.40
N TYR A 271 -13.03 -3.78 21.67
CA TYR A 271 -11.96 -4.64 22.20
C TYR A 271 -12.00 -6.03 21.58
N ILE A 272 -13.22 -6.56 21.32
CA ILE A 272 -13.40 -7.87 20.69
C ILE A 272 -13.04 -7.78 19.20
N ASP A 273 -13.38 -6.68 18.51
CA ASP A 273 -12.95 -6.41 17.14
C ASP A 273 -11.42 -6.51 17.03
N VAL A 274 -10.70 -5.79 17.89
CA VAL A 274 -9.23 -5.80 17.95
C VAL A 274 -8.70 -7.20 18.25
N ALA A 275 -9.30 -7.89 19.20
CA ALA A 275 -8.88 -9.25 19.57
C ALA A 275 -9.08 -10.23 18.42
N SER A 276 -10.21 -10.19 17.73
CA SER A 276 -10.52 -11.08 16.59
C SER A 276 -9.59 -10.84 15.41
N LEU A 277 -9.35 -9.58 15.04
CA LEU A 277 -8.43 -9.20 13.97
C LEU A 277 -6.99 -9.64 14.28
N THR A 278 -6.53 -9.37 15.50
CA THR A 278 -5.16 -9.72 15.94
C THR A 278 -4.98 -11.24 16.04
N ALA A 279 -5.99 -11.95 16.57
CA ALA A 279 -5.97 -13.41 16.64
C ALA A 279 -5.93 -14.04 15.24
N GLY A 280 -6.79 -13.57 14.32
CA GLY A 280 -6.80 -14.02 12.93
C GLY A 280 -5.44 -13.85 12.26
N TRP A 281 -4.83 -12.68 12.42
CA TRP A 281 -3.50 -12.37 11.91
C TRP A 281 -2.42 -13.30 12.48
N TYR A 282 -2.37 -13.45 13.80
CA TYR A 282 -1.35 -14.25 14.48
C TYR A 282 -1.48 -15.74 14.14
N PHE A 283 -2.68 -16.30 14.27
CA PHE A 283 -2.91 -17.73 14.02
C PHE A 283 -2.74 -18.09 12.55
N SER A 284 -3.19 -17.24 11.63
CA SER A 284 -2.97 -17.46 10.21
C SER A 284 -1.48 -17.46 9.88
N ARG A 285 -0.70 -16.49 10.41
CA ARG A 285 0.76 -16.45 10.22
C ARG A 285 1.45 -17.69 10.80
N LYS A 286 1.04 -18.12 11.99
CA LYS A 286 1.59 -19.32 12.62
C LYS A 286 1.34 -20.60 11.82
N ASN A 287 0.17 -20.72 11.20
CA ASN A 287 -0.27 -21.95 10.52
C ASN A 287 0.17 -22.03 9.05
N VAL A 288 0.49 -20.91 8.42
CA VAL A 288 0.88 -20.88 6.98
C VAL A 288 2.30 -21.42 6.77
N GLY A 289 3.13 -21.65 7.69
CA GLY A 289 4.47 -22.20 7.51
C GLY A 289 5.41 -21.31 6.66
N SER A 290 6.64 -21.74 6.44
CA SER A 290 7.59 -21.06 5.56
C SER A 290 7.49 -21.58 4.12
N ASP A 291 7.86 -20.75 3.13
CA ASP A 291 7.92 -21.14 1.71
C ASP A 291 8.87 -22.34 1.49
N LEU A 292 9.94 -22.44 2.27
CA LEU A 292 10.88 -23.57 2.25
C LEU A 292 10.23 -24.88 2.68
N SER A 293 9.40 -24.86 3.74
CA SER A 293 8.70 -26.07 4.21
C SER A 293 7.64 -26.55 3.21
N ILE A 294 7.04 -25.63 2.45
CA ILE A 294 6.09 -25.98 1.39
C ILE A 294 6.84 -26.55 0.17
N ARG A 295 8.01 -26.03 -0.19
CA ARG A 295 8.83 -26.61 -1.26
C ARG A 295 9.27 -28.03 -0.94
N GLU A 296 9.74 -28.28 0.27
CA GLU A 296 10.12 -29.62 0.71
C GLU A 296 8.92 -30.56 0.76
N ASN A 297 7.78 -30.11 1.27
CA ASN A 297 6.53 -30.89 1.28
C ASN A 297 5.93 -31.09 -0.11
N ARG A 298 6.11 -30.14 -1.06
CA ARG A 298 5.70 -30.32 -2.46
C ARG A 298 6.60 -31.34 -3.16
N VAL A 299 7.87 -31.37 -2.88
CA VAL A 299 8.80 -32.38 -3.43
C VAL A 299 8.44 -33.77 -2.89
N LYS A 300 8.11 -33.89 -1.60
CA LYS A 300 7.62 -35.15 -1.02
C LYS A 300 6.27 -35.58 -1.59
N ARG A 301 5.29 -34.65 -1.72
CA ARG A 301 3.96 -34.98 -2.28
C ARG A 301 3.94 -35.17 -3.81
N LYS A 302 4.94 -34.66 -4.54
CA LYS A 302 5.09 -34.94 -5.98
C LYS A 302 5.36 -36.42 -6.26
N ASN A 303 5.85 -37.13 -5.26
CA ASN A 303 6.05 -38.57 -5.34
C ASN A 303 4.81 -39.40 -4.98
N ASP A 304 3.78 -38.78 -4.36
CA ASP A 304 2.67 -39.56 -3.80
C ASP A 304 1.34 -39.45 -4.56
N LEU A 305 1.00 -38.31 -5.19
CA LEU A 305 -0.25 -38.17 -5.97
C LEU A 305 -0.20 -36.91 -6.88
N ALA A 306 -0.19 -37.09 -8.16
CA ALA A 306 -0.39 -35.97 -9.10
C ALA A 306 -1.74 -36.06 -9.80
N LEU A 307 -2.66 -35.15 -9.45
CA LEU A 307 -3.89 -34.92 -10.20
C LEU A 307 -3.55 -34.04 -11.40
N LYS A 308 -3.58 -34.60 -12.60
CA LYS A 308 -3.35 -33.86 -13.82
C LYS A 308 -4.69 -33.58 -14.50
N ILE A 309 -5.12 -32.34 -14.46
CA ILE A 309 -6.34 -31.89 -15.19
C ILE A 309 -5.88 -31.29 -16.50
N ASN A 310 -6.21 -31.97 -17.61
CA ASN A 310 -5.88 -31.49 -18.93
C ASN A 310 -7.16 -31.14 -19.69
N PRO A 311 -7.22 -29.97 -20.32
CA PRO A 311 -8.29 -29.73 -21.31
C PRO A 311 -8.12 -30.71 -22.47
N THR A 312 -9.18 -31.44 -22.79
CA THR A 312 -9.21 -32.40 -23.90
C THR A 312 -10.36 -32.07 -24.81
N MET A 313 -10.20 -32.42 -26.09
CA MET A 313 -11.29 -32.39 -27.06
C MET A 313 -11.87 -33.81 -27.17
N ILE A 314 -13.11 -33.95 -26.77
CA ILE A 314 -13.82 -35.25 -26.84
C ILE A 314 -14.56 -35.32 -28.17
N ASN A 315 -14.30 -36.36 -28.93
CA ASN A 315 -15.01 -36.60 -30.19
C ASN A 315 -16.29 -37.39 -29.91
N GLN A 316 -17.42 -36.70 -29.90
CA GLN A 316 -18.73 -37.32 -29.75
C GLN A 316 -19.55 -37.12 -31.03
N ASN A 317 -19.84 -38.21 -31.71
CA ASN A 317 -20.62 -38.22 -32.98
C ASN A 317 -20.07 -37.26 -34.06
N LYS A 318 -18.77 -37.29 -34.33
CA LYS A 318 -18.06 -36.42 -35.29
C LYS A 318 -18.08 -34.94 -34.94
N LYS A 319 -18.46 -34.55 -33.74
CA LYS A 319 -18.30 -33.20 -33.21
C LYS A 319 -17.25 -33.19 -32.10
N LEU A 320 -16.29 -32.27 -32.19
CA LEU A 320 -15.32 -32.03 -31.15
C LEU A 320 -15.96 -31.14 -30.05
N ILE A 321 -16.12 -31.68 -28.86
CA ILE A 321 -16.68 -30.98 -27.72
C ILE A 321 -15.54 -30.75 -26.73
N PRO A 322 -15.36 -29.50 -26.19
CA PRO A 322 -14.38 -29.28 -25.15
C PRO A 322 -14.74 -30.08 -23.89
N GLY A 323 -13.80 -30.85 -23.41
CA GLY A 323 -13.91 -31.65 -22.19
C GLY A 323 -12.69 -31.53 -21.32
N VAL A 324 -12.75 -32.09 -20.15
CA VAL A 324 -11.66 -32.10 -19.16
C VAL A 324 -11.32 -33.56 -18.85
N SER A 325 -10.07 -33.95 -19.04
CA SER A 325 -9.60 -35.25 -18.58
C SER A 325 -8.90 -35.10 -17.21
N VAL A 326 -9.26 -35.96 -16.30
CA VAL A 326 -8.64 -36.01 -14.94
C VAL A 326 -7.85 -37.31 -14.87
N ASN A 327 -6.54 -37.20 -14.83
CA ASN A 327 -5.64 -38.33 -14.64
C ASN A 327 -5.08 -38.34 -13.25
N LEU A 328 -5.37 -39.38 -12.47
CA LEU A 328 -4.73 -39.70 -11.22
C LEU A 328 -3.44 -40.48 -11.52
N ILE A 329 -2.29 -39.93 -11.20
CA ILE A 329 -1.01 -40.62 -11.25
C ILE A 329 -0.67 -40.99 -9.81
N PHE A 330 -0.67 -42.32 -9.56
CA PHE A 330 -0.28 -42.89 -8.29
C PHE A 330 1.24 -43.05 -8.23
#